data_c7b07b5458d17b4825fd64a632fbcca7
#
_entry.id   c7b07b5458d17b4825fd64a632fbcca7
#
_cell.length_a   1.000
_cell.length_b   1.000
_cell.length_c   1.000
_cell.angle_alpha   90.00
_cell.angle_beta   90.00
_cell.angle_gamma   90.00
#
_symmetry.space_group_name_H-M   'P 1'
#
loop_
_entity.id
_entity.type
_entity.pdbx_description
1 polymer ?
#
loop_
_entity_poly.entity_id
_entity_poly.type
_entity_poly.pdbx_seq_one_letter_code
_entity_poly.pdbx_strand_id
1 'polypeptide(L)'
;MSDFKERVQKRVEEILPELIGLSNTVWEHPEYNFEEFHACKSMSELLKKFGFEVTTGVGGIETSVKAVYDTGKEGPNIGIFGEFDAVPGMGHSCGHNLMCAMAVGAGEAVHSVIDDIGRKSHRTSAPLQRKAAAARSSC
;
A
#
# COMPACT_ATOMS: atom_id res chain seq x y z
N MET A 1 -8.55 -6.41 -24.32
CA MET A 1 -8.87 -6.62 -22.88
C MET A 1 -8.18 -7.84 -22.28
N SER A 2 -7.97 -8.94 -23.01
CA SER A 2 -7.19 -10.10 -22.52
C SER A 2 -5.73 -9.76 -22.22
N ASP A 3 -5.09 -8.98 -23.07
CA ASP A 3 -3.68 -8.59 -22.98
C ASP A 3 -3.33 -7.84 -21.69
N PHE A 4 -4.14 -6.85 -21.27
CA PHE A 4 -3.90 -6.13 -20.01
C PHE A 4 -4.03 -7.03 -18.78
N LYS A 5 -4.99 -7.94 -18.77
CA LYS A 5 -5.18 -8.88 -17.67
C LYS A 5 -4.00 -9.83 -17.54
N GLU A 6 -3.51 -10.35 -18.64
CA GLU A 6 -2.34 -11.22 -18.66
C GLU A 6 -1.06 -10.49 -18.21
N ARG A 7 -0.87 -9.25 -18.66
CA ARG A 7 0.26 -8.42 -18.23
C ARG A 7 0.22 -8.10 -16.73
N VAL A 8 -0.95 -7.73 -16.20
CA VAL A 8 -1.15 -7.50 -14.78
C VAL A 8 -0.85 -8.76 -13.98
N GLN A 9 -1.39 -9.92 -14.42
CA GLN A 9 -1.15 -11.19 -13.73
C GLN A 9 0.34 -11.54 -13.73
N LYS A 10 1.00 -11.45 -14.87
CA LYS A 10 2.44 -11.69 -14.99
C LYS A 10 3.24 -10.76 -14.06
N ARG A 11 2.89 -9.46 -14.03
CA ARG A 11 3.57 -8.51 -13.16
C ARG A 11 3.41 -8.87 -11.68
N VAL A 12 2.22 -9.25 -11.26
CA VAL A 12 1.97 -9.70 -9.88
C VAL A 12 2.80 -10.95 -9.54
N GLU A 13 2.87 -11.91 -10.46
CA GLU A 13 3.69 -13.11 -10.28
C GLU A 13 5.19 -12.77 -10.13
N GLU A 14 5.70 -11.82 -10.93
CA GLU A 14 7.09 -11.36 -10.86
C GLU A 14 7.44 -10.72 -9.51
N ILE A 15 6.55 -9.91 -8.94
CA ILE A 15 6.78 -9.20 -7.68
C ILE A 15 6.32 -9.96 -6.43
N LEU A 16 5.69 -11.12 -6.61
CA LEU A 16 5.13 -11.90 -5.50
C LEU A 16 6.14 -12.19 -4.37
N PRO A 17 7.41 -12.54 -4.66
CA PRO A 17 8.41 -12.74 -3.60
C PRO A 17 8.64 -11.49 -2.75
N GLU A 18 8.60 -10.30 -3.34
CA GLU A 18 8.77 -9.03 -2.65
C GLU A 18 7.55 -8.68 -1.78
N LEU A 19 6.35 -8.97 -2.28
CA LEU A 19 5.12 -8.79 -1.52
C LEU A 19 5.06 -9.73 -0.31
N ILE A 20 5.45 -10.99 -0.49
CA ILE A 20 5.58 -11.95 0.61
C ILE A 20 6.61 -11.45 1.63
N GLY A 21 7.77 -10.97 1.16
CA GLY A 21 8.80 -10.39 2.02
C GLY A 21 8.27 -9.22 2.84
N LEU A 22 7.52 -8.30 2.22
CA LEU A 22 6.88 -7.18 2.92
C LEU A 22 5.88 -7.68 3.97
N SER A 23 5.01 -8.60 3.62
CA SER A 23 4.03 -9.16 4.56
C SER A 23 4.70 -9.84 5.77
N ASN A 24 5.76 -10.62 5.52
CA ASN A 24 6.48 -11.32 6.57
C ASN A 24 7.21 -10.34 7.50
N THR A 25 7.90 -9.34 6.96
CA THR A 25 8.62 -8.37 7.78
C THR A 25 7.67 -7.53 8.65
N VAL A 26 6.49 -7.19 8.13
CA VAL A 26 5.44 -6.50 8.92
C VAL A 26 4.87 -7.43 9.99
N TRP A 27 4.64 -8.71 9.65
CA TRP A 27 4.18 -9.72 10.62
C TRP A 27 5.16 -9.93 11.79
N GLU A 28 6.45 -9.97 11.50
CA GLU A 28 7.51 -10.20 12.49
C GLU A 28 7.73 -9.00 13.41
N HIS A 29 7.29 -7.81 13.01
CA HIS A 29 7.43 -6.55 13.76
C HIS A 29 6.06 -5.91 13.98
N PRO A 30 5.21 -6.48 14.85
CA PRO A 30 3.88 -5.93 15.10
C PRO A 30 3.98 -4.58 15.82
N GLU A 31 3.49 -3.55 15.17
CA GLU A 31 3.46 -2.17 15.64
C GLU A 31 2.01 -1.66 15.66
N TYR A 32 1.69 -0.69 16.52
CA TYR A 32 0.34 -0.19 16.73
C TYR A 32 0.31 1.23 17.29
N ASN A 33 -0.88 1.83 17.34
CA ASN A 33 -1.11 3.15 17.95
C ASN A 33 -0.37 4.32 17.27
N PHE A 34 -0.24 4.27 15.94
CA PHE A 34 0.49 5.27 15.14
C PHE A 34 2.01 5.28 15.37
N GLU A 35 2.57 4.18 15.85
CA GLU A 35 4.01 3.96 16.02
C GLU A 35 4.53 2.88 15.04
N GLU A 36 3.85 2.69 13.90
CA GLU A 36 4.16 1.68 12.88
C GLU A 36 5.34 2.12 11.99
N PHE A 37 6.46 2.48 12.59
CA PHE A 37 7.62 3.03 11.87
C PHE A 37 8.31 2.01 10.98
N HIS A 38 8.42 0.77 11.44
CA HIS A 38 9.05 -0.30 10.66
C HIS A 38 8.21 -0.67 9.43
N ALA A 39 6.91 -0.84 9.61
CA ALA A 39 5.98 -1.11 8.51
C ALA A 39 5.96 0.06 7.52
N CYS A 40 5.86 1.30 8.00
CA CYS A 40 5.92 2.53 7.20
C CYS A 40 7.20 2.58 6.35
N LYS A 41 8.36 2.31 6.95
CA LYS A 41 9.65 2.29 6.26
C LYS A 41 9.70 1.21 5.18
N SER A 42 9.40 -0.04 5.55
CA SER A 42 9.47 -1.19 4.65
C SER A 42 8.56 -1.02 3.43
N MET A 43 7.33 -0.57 3.65
CA MET A 43 6.38 -0.28 2.58
C MET A 43 6.86 0.87 1.69
N SER A 44 7.38 1.95 2.29
CA SER A 44 7.87 3.11 1.55
C SER A 44 9.07 2.76 0.66
N GLU A 45 9.98 1.92 1.14
CA GLU A 45 11.14 1.46 0.37
C GLU A 45 10.71 0.63 -0.84
N LEU A 46 9.75 -0.28 -0.66
CA LEU A 46 9.23 -1.11 -1.75
C LEU A 46 8.46 -0.28 -2.79
N LEU A 47 7.62 0.67 -2.36
CA LEU A 47 6.90 1.57 -3.26
C LEU A 47 7.86 2.46 -4.08
N LYS A 48 8.93 2.98 -3.46
CA LYS A 48 9.98 3.73 -4.17
C LYS A 48 10.71 2.86 -5.20
N LYS A 49 10.99 1.60 -4.86
CA LYS A 49 11.59 0.63 -5.77
C LYS A 49 10.71 0.39 -7.00
N PHE A 50 9.39 0.40 -6.84
CA PHE A 50 8.41 0.29 -7.93
C PHE A 50 8.17 1.60 -8.70
N GLY A 51 8.87 2.67 -8.36
CA GLY A 51 8.82 3.94 -9.11
C GLY A 51 7.75 4.92 -8.65
N PHE A 52 7.12 4.69 -7.49
CA PHE A 52 6.18 5.65 -6.91
C PHE A 52 6.89 6.82 -6.23
N GLU A 53 6.29 8.00 -6.34
CA GLU A 53 6.62 9.14 -5.47
C GLU A 53 5.99 8.92 -4.10
N VAL A 54 6.82 8.78 -3.06
CA VAL A 54 6.39 8.41 -1.71
C VAL A 54 6.57 9.55 -0.74
N THR A 55 5.49 9.90 -0.05
CA THR A 55 5.46 10.88 1.05
C THR A 55 4.97 10.21 2.32
N THR A 56 5.66 10.43 3.44
CA THR A 56 5.23 10.00 4.79
C THR A 56 4.74 11.18 5.60
N GLY A 57 4.09 10.94 6.73
CA GLY A 57 3.62 12.01 7.62
C GLY A 57 2.38 12.76 7.12
N VAL A 58 1.62 12.18 6.21
CA VAL A 58 0.45 12.81 5.60
C VAL A 58 -0.69 12.92 6.61
N GLY A 59 -1.36 14.08 6.62
CA GLY A 59 -2.50 14.30 7.51
C GLY A 59 -2.15 14.38 9.00
N GLY A 60 -0.87 14.64 9.32
CA GLY A 60 -0.41 14.75 10.71
C GLY A 60 -0.19 13.40 11.41
N ILE A 61 -0.19 12.30 10.65
CA ILE A 61 0.12 10.95 11.15
C ILE A 61 1.51 10.59 10.65
N GLU A 62 2.49 10.57 11.52
CA GLU A 62 3.92 10.40 11.18
C GLU A 62 4.20 9.11 10.40
N THR A 63 3.53 8.03 10.76
CA THR A 63 3.66 6.71 10.13
C THR A 63 2.78 6.51 8.89
N SER A 64 1.99 7.50 8.49
CA SER A 64 1.19 7.39 7.27
C SER A 64 2.07 7.40 6.02
N VAL A 65 1.66 6.62 5.01
CA VAL A 65 2.34 6.55 3.72
C VAL A 65 1.37 6.92 2.61
N LYS A 66 1.79 7.83 1.74
CA LYS A 66 1.12 8.15 0.50
C LYS A 66 2.09 7.94 -0.65
N ALA A 67 1.74 7.06 -1.56
CA ALA A 67 2.50 6.85 -2.79
C ALA A 67 1.66 7.30 -3.99
N VAL A 68 2.28 7.98 -4.92
CA VAL A 68 1.61 8.51 -6.12
C VAL A 68 2.42 8.10 -7.34
N TYR A 69 1.72 7.61 -8.35
CA TYR A 69 2.22 7.54 -9.71
C TYR A 69 1.34 8.43 -10.59
N ASP A 70 1.95 9.42 -11.22
CA ASP A 70 1.24 10.38 -12.09
C ASP A 70 1.65 10.16 -13.54
N THR A 71 0.71 9.78 -14.38
CA THR A 71 0.94 9.59 -15.82
C THR A 71 1.09 10.89 -16.59
N GLY A 72 0.81 12.05 -15.97
CA GLY A 72 0.76 13.35 -16.63
C GLY A 72 -0.42 13.55 -17.59
N LYS A 73 -1.36 12.58 -17.66
CA LYS A 73 -2.54 12.62 -18.55
C LYS A 73 -3.78 12.98 -17.74
N GLU A 74 -4.79 13.57 -18.33
CA GLU A 74 -6.08 13.87 -17.65
C GLU A 74 -6.92 12.61 -17.44
N GLY A 75 -7.56 12.49 -16.26
CA GLY A 75 -8.45 11.36 -15.96
C GLY A 75 -8.80 11.22 -14.49
N PRO A 76 -9.55 10.17 -14.13
CA PRO A 76 -9.93 9.94 -12.75
C PRO A 76 -8.74 9.52 -11.89
N ASN A 77 -8.75 9.92 -10.63
CA ASN A 77 -7.81 9.40 -9.64
C ASN A 77 -8.32 8.08 -9.08
N ILE A 78 -7.46 7.07 -9.06
CA ILE A 78 -7.74 5.78 -8.42
C ILE A 78 -7.00 5.74 -7.10
N GLY A 79 -7.73 5.55 -5.99
CA GLY A 79 -7.16 5.35 -4.66
C GLY A 79 -7.22 3.89 -4.25
N ILE A 80 -6.07 3.35 -3.81
CA ILE A 80 -5.95 2.04 -3.20
C ILE A 80 -5.57 2.26 -1.74
N PHE A 81 -6.30 1.66 -0.81
CA PHE A 81 -6.09 1.82 0.61
C PHE A 81 -5.70 0.49 1.25
N GLY A 82 -4.83 0.55 2.25
CA GLY A 82 -4.45 -0.58 3.07
C GLY A 82 -4.15 -0.14 4.49
N GLU A 83 -4.16 -1.08 5.41
CA GLU A 83 -3.85 -0.91 6.81
C GLU A 83 -2.64 -1.77 7.14
N PHE A 84 -1.85 -1.40 8.15
CA PHE A 84 -0.64 -2.13 8.52
C PHE A 84 -0.35 -2.11 10.03
N ASP A 85 -1.29 -1.60 10.83
CA ASP A 85 -1.24 -1.67 12.28
C ASP A 85 -1.54 -3.09 12.79
N ALA A 86 -0.97 -3.44 13.92
CA ALA A 86 -1.23 -4.67 14.64
C ALA A 86 -2.21 -4.44 15.81
N VAL A 87 -2.71 -5.52 16.37
CA VAL A 87 -3.55 -5.49 17.57
C VAL A 87 -2.70 -5.68 18.82
N PRO A 88 -2.78 -4.78 19.81
CA PRO A 88 -2.03 -4.94 21.06
C PRO A 88 -2.22 -6.31 21.72
N GLY A 89 -1.12 -7.01 21.98
CA GLY A 89 -1.12 -8.34 22.59
C GLY A 89 -1.54 -9.49 21.67
N MET A 90 -1.95 -9.23 20.43
CA MET A 90 -2.41 -10.23 19.48
C MET A 90 -1.65 -10.22 18.14
N GLY A 91 -0.75 -9.25 17.95
CA GLY A 91 -0.01 -9.11 16.69
C GLY A 91 -0.94 -8.83 15.51
N HIS A 92 -0.60 -9.34 14.33
CA HIS A 92 -1.39 -9.14 13.10
C HIS A 92 -2.59 -10.10 12.96
N SER A 93 -3.34 -10.31 14.04
CA SER A 93 -4.52 -11.20 14.04
C SER A 93 -5.63 -10.74 13.07
N CYS A 94 -5.68 -9.46 12.70
CA CYS A 94 -6.59 -8.93 11.69
C CYS A 94 -6.07 -9.09 10.24
N GLY A 95 -4.82 -9.53 10.04
CA GLY A 95 -4.23 -9.72 8.72
C GLY A 95 -3.80 -8.41 8.03
N HIS A 96 -3.55 -7.32 8.77
CA HIS A 96 -3.14 -6.03 8.18
C HIS A 96 -1.77 -6.11 7.50
N ASN A 97 -0.89 -7.03 7.89
CA ASN A 97 0.35 -7.34 7.17
C ASN A 97 0.06 -7.80 5.72
N LEU A 98 -0.98 -8.62 5.52
CA LEU A 98 -1.43 -9.05 4.19
C LEU A 98 -2.09 -7.89 3.44
N MET A 99 -2.93 -7.10 4.11
CA MET A 99 -3.59 -5.93 3.50
C MET A 99 -2.56 -4.92 3.00
N CYS A 100 -1.49 -4.67 3.77
CA CYS A 100 -0.37 -3.85 3.37
C CYS A 100 0.26 -4.36 2.06
N ALA A 101 0.64 -5.63 2.02
CA ALA A 101 1.25 -6.24 0.83
C ALA A 101 0.30 -6.25 -0.38
N MET A 102 -0.98 -6.57 -0.16
CA MET A 102 -2.02 -6.56 -1.21
C MET A 102 -2.22 -5.16 -1.79
N ALA A 103 -2.23 -4.12 -0.96
CA ALA A 103 -2.40 -2.75 -1.42
C ALA A 103 -1.20 -2.28 -2.28
N VAL A 104 0.02 -2.61 -1.87
CA VAL A 104 1.24 -2.35 -2.64
C VAL A 104 1.20 -3.12 -3.97
N GLY A 105 0.86 -4.40 -3.93
CA GLY A 105 0.75 -5.25 -5.12
C GLY A 105 -0.32 -4.77 -6.10
N ALA A 106 -1.48 -4.36 -5.61
CA ALA A 106 -2.54 -3.79 -6.43
C ALA A 106 -2.12 -2.46 -7.08
N GLY A 107 -1.40 -1.61 -6.33
CA GLY A 107 -0.83 -0.36 -6.85
C GLY A 107 0.13 -0.62 -8.01
N GLU A 108 1.08 -1.53 -7.82
CA GLU A 108 2.05 -1.90 -8.84
C GLU A 108 1.40 -2.62 -10.05
N ALA A 109 0.41 -3.46 -9.81
CA ALA A 109 -0.36 -4.11 -10.87
C ALA A 109 -1.04 -3.09 -11.79
N VAL A 110 -1.68 -2.06 -11.21
CA VAL A 110 -2.27 -0.96 -11.98
C VAL A 110 -1.18 -0.13 -12.67
N HIS A 111 -0.11 0.22 -11.95
CA HIS A 111 1.03 0.95 -12.49
C HIS A 111 1.60 0.30 -13.75
N SER A 112 1.75 -1.02 -13.78
CA SER A 112 2.33 -1.77 -14.90
C SER A 112 1.59 -1.64 -16.23
N VAL A 113 0.34 -1.18 -16.22
CA VAL A 113 -0.52 -1.06 -17.42
C VAL A 113 -1.15 0.31 -17.61
N ILE A 114 -1.03 1.21 -16.62
CA ILE A 114 -1.81 2.45 -16.59
C ILE A 114 -1.50 3.39 -17.75
N ASP A 115 -0.24 3.44 -18.19
CA ASP A 115 0.19 4.27 -19.30
C ASP A 115 -0.38 3.82 -20.64
N ASP A 116 -0.75 2.55 -20.75
CA ASP A 116 -1.27 1.92 -21.96
C ASP A 116 -2.81 1.87 -22.01
N ILE A 117 -3.48 1.96 -20.86
CA ILE A 117 -4.96 1.90 -20.78
C ILE A 117 -5.62 3.13 -21.46
N GLY A 118 -4.83 4.11 -21.89
CA GLY A 118 -5.24 5.17 -22.81
C GLY A 118 -5.71 6.45 -22.13
N ARG A 119 -5.94 7.40 -22.90
CA ARG A 119 -6.47 8.79 -22.91
C ARG A 119 -6.78 9.53 -21.61
N LYS A 120 -6.67 8.95 -20.40
CA LYS A 120 -7.04 9.64 -19.15
C LYS A 120 -6.07 9.27 -18.04
N SER A 121 -5.55 10.26 -17.35
CA SER A 121 -4.61 10.09 -16.27
C SER A 121 -5.25 9.42 -15.07
N HIS A 122 -4.47 8.59 -14.41
CA HIS A 122 -4.84 7.99 -13.15
C HIS A 122 -3.72 8.26 -12.16
N ARG A 123 -4.04 8.96 -11.09
CA ARG A 123 -3.16 9.00 -9.92
C ARG A 123 -3.49 7.78 -9.09
N THR A 124 -2.54 6.87 -8.98
CA THR A 124 -2.66 5.77 -8.04
C THR A 124 -2.04 6.23 -6.73
N SER A 125 -2.85 6.38 -5.69
CA SER A 125 -2.34 6.57 -4.34
C SER A 125 -2.42 5.24 -3.60
N ALA A 126 -1.27 4.73 -3.18
CA ALA A 126 -1.19 3.58 -2.30
C ALA A 126 -1.37 4.03 -0.83
N PRO A 127 -1.55 3.10 0.08
CA PRO A 127 -2.44 3.17 1.22
C PRO A 127 -2.21 4.37 2.15
N LEU A 128 -3.32 4.98 2.55
CA LEU A 128 -3.40 5.82 3.73
C LEU A 128 -3.83 4.93 4.90
N GLN A 129 -3.07 4.94 5.97
CA GLN A 129 -3.49 4.30 7.22
C GLN A 129 -4.81 4.92 7.68
N ARG A 130 -5.81 4.09 7.89
CA ARG A 130 -7.09 4.53 8.43
C ARG A 130 -6.94 4.70 9.94
N LYS A 131 -7.28 5.88 10.45
CA LYS A 131 -7.38 6.11 11.88
C LYS A 131 -8.47 5.20 12.43
N ALA A 132 -8.10 4.12 13.09
CA ALA A 132 -9.06 3.40 13.92
C ALA A 132 -9.54 4.38 14.99
N ALA A 133 -10.83 4.71 14.99
CA ALA A 133 -11.41 5.45 16.08
C ALA A 133 -11.27 4.56 17.31
N ALA A 134 -10.36 4.92 18.21
CA ALA A 134 -10.29 4.30 19.51
C ALA A 134 -11.63 4.58 20.19
N ALA A 135 -12.50 3.58 20.21
CA ALA A 135 -13.63 3.58 21.11
C ALA A 135 -13.02 3.59 22.51
N ARG A 136 -13.04 4.73 23.16
CA ARG A 136 -12.80 4.81 24.58
C ARG A 136 -13.92 4.05 25.25
N SER A 137 -13.71 2.80 25.62
CA SER A 137 -14.51 2.16 26.62
C SER A 137 -14.09 2.77 27.95
N SER A 138 -14.82 3.78 28.38
CA SER A 138 -14.85 4.17 29.77
C SER A 138 -15.59 3.07 30.54
N CYS A 139 -14.89 2.28 31.31
CA CYS A 139 -15.37 1.64 32.52
C CYS A 139 -14.41 1.92 33.65
#